data_b450e978fd581909a9d98526a54f8071
#
_entry.id   b450e978fd581909a9d98526a54f8071
#
_cell.length_a   1.000
_cell.length_b   1.000
_cell.length_c   1.000
_cell.angle_alpha   90.00
_cell.angle_beta   90.00
_cell.angle_gamma   90.00
#
_symmetry.space_group_name_H-M   'P 1'
#
loop_
_entity.id
_entity.type
_entity.pdbx_description
1 polymer ?
#
loop_
_entity_poly.entity_id
_entity_poly.type
_entity_poly.pdbx_seq_one_letter_code
_entity_poly.pdbx_strand_id
1 'polypeptide(L)'
;MLTIKDIHALEVMDSRGNPTIQASVILSDNTKASAIVPSGASTGKREALELRDNDKTRFLGKGVLRACENVNSVIKHHLIGLEAINQAFVDERLRALDGTPNYANLGANAVLGVSMALARASAKALNLPLYRYLGGANALTLPVPMLNIINGGTHANNSIDFQEYMIMPLGFESFKEALRASTEVYHTLKKLLDGKNQLTSVGDEGGFAPNFNNNVEPLEAISQAIEKAGYKLGEEIALALDVASSELVDEHFNYHLKGENKILDSHELVAYYKELVAKYPIVSIEDGLGEDDWEGWAFLSKELGRQIQLVGDDLFVTNANILQKGIEKNIANAILIKPNQIGTISETLETIRLAKHHAYQCVMSHRSGESEDSFIADFAVALNTGEIKTGSTARSERIAKYNRLLEIEHELKGGIYIGKELFKHG
;
A
#
# COMPACT_ATOMS: atom_id res chain seq x y z
N MET A 1 27.49 10.10 -20.98
CA MET A 1 27.03 9.71 -19.63
C MET A 1 25.84 10.60 -19.26
N LEU A 2 24.74 10.04 -18.86
CA LEU A 2 23.54 10.78 -18.46
C LEU A 2 23.67 11.16 -16.98
N THR A 3 23.69 12.47 -16.67
CA THR A 3 23.92 12.96 -15.31
C THR A 3 22.76 13.82 -14.82
N ILE A 4 22.62 13.96 -13.52
CA ILE A 4 21.65 14.85 -12.88
C ILE A 4 22.08 16.30 -13.13
N LYS A 5 21.24 17.09 -13.79
CA LYS A 5 21.50 18.50 -14.12
C LYS A 5 20.88 19.44 -13.10
N ASP A 6 19.66 19.13 -12.66
CA ASP A 6 18.92 19.95 -11.70
C ASP A 6 17.90 19.12 -10.91
N ILE A 7 17.62 19.55 -9.69
CA ILE A 7 16.60 18.97 -8.81
C ILE A 7 15.83 20.11 -8.15
N HIS A 8 14.50 20.01 -8.10
CA HIS A 8 13.68 20.93 -7.33
C HIS A 8 12.43 20.27 -6.78
N ALA A 9 11.89 20.83 -5.72
CA ALA A 9 10.66 20.36 -5.07
C ALA A 9 9.68 21.50 -4.81
N LEU A 10 8.41 21.14 -4.78
CA LEU A 10 7.26 22.00 -4.48
C LEU A 10 6.41 21.35 -3.39
N GLU A 11 5.82 22.19 -2.55
CA GLU A 11 4.69 21.81 -1.71
C GLU A 11 3.44 21.72 -2.59
N VAL A 12 2.77 20.57 -2.60
CA VAL A 12 1.52 20.30 -3.34
C VAL A 12 0.50 19.68 -2.40
N MET A 13 -0.72 19.45 -2.85
CA MET A 13 -1.80 18.91 -2.01
C MET A 13 -2.01 17.42 -2.27
N ASP A 14 -2.27 16.65 -1.20
CA ASP A 14 -2.74 15.28 -1.28
C ASP A 14 -4.26 15.18 -1.40
N SER A 15 -4.81 13.97 -1.52
CA SER A 15 -6.25 13.69 -1.67
C SER A 15 -7.10 14.09 -0.46
N ARG A 16 -6.46 14.37 0.69
CA ARG A 16 -7.11 14.84 1.92
C ARG A 16 -7.00 16.35 2.11
N GLY A 17 -6.37 17.07 1.15
CA GLY A 17 -6.11 18.50 1.26
C GLY A 17 -4.97 18.84 2.22
N ASN A 18 -4.11 17.87 2.59
CA ASN A 18 -2.90 18.14 3.34
C ASN A 18 -1.72 18.39 2.39
N PRO A 19 -0.75 19.23 2.80
CA PRO A 19 0.48 19.40 2.01
C PRO A 19 1.28 18.09 1.91
N THR A 20 1.86 17.88 0.74
CA THR A 20 2.91 16.88 0.50
C THR A 20 3.93 17.41 -0.48
N ILE A 21 4.98 16.63 -0.77
CA ILE A 21 6.09 17.04 -1.62
C ILE A 21 5.95 16.46 -3.03
N GLN A 22 6.16 17.31 -4.03
CA GLN A 22 6.46 16.90 -5.40
C GLN A 22 7.91 17.22 -5.70
N ALA A 23 8.74 16.21 -5.94
CA ALA A 23 10.11 16.38 -6.39
C ALA A 23 10.22 16.21 -7.91
N SER A 24 11.13 16.94 -8.53
CA SER A 24 11.43 16.88 -9.96
C SER A 24 12.94 16.75 -10.17
N VAL A 25 13.33 15.88 -11.10
CA VAL A 25 14.71 15.70 -11.54
C VAL A 25 14.82 16.05 -13.03
N ILE A 26 15.85 16.83 -13.38
CA ILE A 26 16.19 17.19 -14.76
C ILE A 26 17.57 16.61 -15.05
N LEU A 27 17.69 15.90 -16.17
CA LEU A 27 18.92 15.26 -16.59
C LEU A 27 19.71 16.14 -17.59
N SER A 28 20.96 15.76 -17.87
CA SER A 28 21.87 16.50 -18.76
C SER A 28 21.38 16.64 -20.20
N ASP A 29 20.50 15.75 -20.65
CA ASP A 29 19.81 15.82 -21.95
C ASP A 29 18.51 16.65 -21.91
N ASN A 30 18.21 17.31 -20.80
CA ASN A 30 16.98 18.05 -20.48
C ASN A 30 15.73 17.18 -20.29
N THR A 31 15.87 15.87 -20.23
CA THR A 31 14.75 15.00 -19.79
C THR A 31 14.33 15.38 -18.37
N LYS A 32 13.04 15.61 -18.16
CA LYS A 32 12.45 15.96 -16.87
C LYS A 32 11.39 14.93 -16.47
N ALA A 33 11.41 14.55 -15.20
CA ALA A 33 10.30 13.82 -14.57
C ALA A 33 10.10 14.26 -13.12
N SER A 34 8.90 13.97 -12.60
CA SER A 34 8.49 14.34 -11.24
C SER A 34 7.82 13.16 -10.56
N ALA A 35 7.80 13.17 -9.24
CA ALA A 35 7.05 12.24 -8.41
C ALA A 35 6.44 12.97 -7.20
N ILE A 36 5.27 12.53 -6.76
CA ILE A 36 4.57 13.03 -5.58
C ILE A 36 4.61 11.93 -4.52
N VAL A 37 4.96 12.28 -3.30
CA VAL A 37 5.08 11.32 -2.20
C VAL A 37 3.76 11.24 -1.43
N PRO A 38 3.18 10.03 -1.22
CA PRO A 38 1.97 9.86 -0.44
C PRO A 38 2.24 9.99 1.07
N SER A 39 1.17 10.16 1.87
CA SER A 39 1.23 10.34 3.32
C SER A 39 0.19 9.48 4.04
N GLY A 40 0.57 8.79 5.11
CA GLY A 40 -0.34 7.99 5.93
C GLY A 40 -1.26 8.82 6.84
N ALA A 41 -2.42 8.26 7.23
CA ALA A 41 -3.24 8.75 8.34
C ALA A 41 -2.84 8.07 9.65
N SER A 42 -2.84 6.74 9.65
CA SER A 42 -2.18 5.89 10.63
C SER A 42 -0.75 5.62 10.18
N THR A 43 0.18 5.54 11.11
CA THR A 43 1.60 5.30 10.80
C THR A 43 2.19 4.36 11.84
N GLY A 44 2.87 3.31 11.40
CA GLY A 44 3.61 2.41 12.27
C GLY A 44 4.72 3.17 13.01
N LYS A 45 4.94 2.86 14.27
CA LYS A 45 5.92 3.54 15.14
C LYS A 45 7.35 3.54 14.58
N ARG A 46 7.65 2.59 13.70
CA ARG A 46 8.99 2.32 13.16
C ARG A 46 9.16 2.81 11.72
N GLU A 47 8.19 3.54 11.15
CA GLU A 47 8.30 4.13 9.83
C GLU A 47 9.42 5.18 9.76
N ALA A 48 9.97 5.36 8.57
CA ALA A 48 10.84 6.49 8.27
C ALA A 48 10.09 7.82 8.44
N LEU A 49 10.80 8.85 8.91
CA LEU A 49 10.22 10.12 9.33
C LEU A 49 9.72 10.94 8.14
N GLU A 50 8.43 11.19 8.05
CA GLU A 50 7.87 12.23 7.20
C GLU A 50 8.14 13.60 7.84
N LEU A 51 9.01 14.42 7.22
CA LEU A 51 9.37 15.71 7.77
C LEU A 51 8.25 16.74 7.54
N ARG A 52 7.67 17.21 8.65
CA ARG A 52 6.66 18.27 8.69
C ARG A 52 7.23 19.54 9.34
N ASP A 53 6.69 20.70 8.92
CA ASP A 53 7.18 22.01 9.40
C ASP A 53 6.86 22.26 10.88
N ASN A 54 5.75 21.68 11.39
CA ASN A 54 5.20 21.89 12.74
C ASN A 54 4.82 23.36 13.02
N ASP A 55 4.76 24.21 12.02
CA ASP A 55 4.28 25.58 12.10
C ASP A 55 2.75 25.62 12.08
N LYS A 56 2.14 25.76 13.23
CA LYS A 56 0.66 25.77 13.36
C LYS A 56 -0.02 26.92 12.63
N THR A 57 0.71 27.96 12.21
CA THR A 57 0.17 29.09 11.44
C THR A 57 -0.04 28.73 9.96
N ARG A 58 0.59 27.63 9.49
CA ARG A 58 0.43 27.10 8.12
C ARG A 58 -0.05 25.64 8.16
N PHE A 59 -1.15 25.38 7.44
CA PHE A 59 -1.71 24.02 7.31
C PHE A 59 -1.82 23.26 8.66
N LEU A 60 -2.09 23.99 9.75
CA LEU A 60 -2.22 23.43 11.09
C LEU A 60 -0.98 22.62 11.57
N GLY A 61 0.19 22.99 11.07
CA GLY A 61 1.47 22.33 11.39
C GLY A 61 1.91 21.27 10.36
N LYS A 62 1.06 20.95 9.36
CA LYS A 62 1.31 19.88 8.40
C LYS A 62 2.10 20.31 7.16
N GLY A 63 2.59 21.57 7.07
CA GLY A 63 3.40 22.05 5.96
C GLY A 63 4.66 21.21 5.73
N VAL A 64 5.23 21.27 4.51
CA VAL A 64 6.41 20.49 4.09
C VAL A 64 7.49 21.38 3.46
N LEU A 65 7.49 22.68 3.75
CA LEU A 65 8.48 23.60 3.20
C LEU A 65 9.92 23.25 3.60
N ARG A 66 10.14 22.74 4.82
CA ARG A 66 11.46 22.29 5.26
C ARG A 66 11.96 21.10 4.43
N ALA A 67 11.07 20.14 4.13
CA ALA A 67 11.40 19.03 3.24
C ALA A 67 11.70 19.52 1.80
N CYS A 68 10.91 20.47 1.28
CA CYS A 68 11.18 21.10 -0.02
C CYS A 68 12.53 21.84 -0.03
N GLU A 69 12.85 22.58 1.03
CA GLU A 69 14.14 23.27 1.16
C GLU A 69 15.31 22.29 1.19
N ASN A 70 15.19 21.17 1.91
CA ASN A 70 16.20 20.11 1.90
C ASN A 70 16.48 19.58 0.50
N VAL A 71 15.40 19.40 -0.32
CA VAL A 71 15.58 19.00 -1.72
C VAL A 71 16.24 20.12 -2.54
N ASN A 72 15.75 21.37 -2.41
CA ASN A 72 16.14 22.50 -3.24
C ASN A 72 17.58 22.99 -2.93
N SER A 73 18.11 22.68 -1.77
CA SER A 73 19.43 23.09 -1.33
C SER A 73 20.38 21.90 -1.11
N VAL A 74 20.22 21.18 -0.01
CA VAL A 74 21.16 20.15 0.46
C VAL A 74 21.24 18.97 -0.53
N ILE A 75 20.11 18.34 -0.85
CA ILE A 75 20.07 17.17 -1.74
C ILE A 75 20.54 17.55 -3.14
N LYS A 76 20.00 18.63 -3.68
CA LYS A 76 20.38 19.16 -5.00
C LYS A 76 21.90 19.35 -5.11
N HIS A 77 22.52 20.02 -4.13
CA HIS A 77 23.96 20.30 -4.17
C HIS A 77 24.82 19.03 -4.20
N HIS A 78 24.38 17.98 -3.50
CA HIS A 78 25.14 16.72 -3.41
C HIS A 78 24.94 15.78 -4.60
N LEU A 79 23.82 15.88 -5.32
CA LEU A 79 23.50 14.95 -6.40
C LEU A 79 23.76 15.48 -7.80
N ILE A 80 23.89 16.80 -8.01
CA ILE A 80 24.21 17.38 -9.32
C ILE A 80 25.53 16.80 -9.84
N GLY A 81 25.53 16.37 -11.12
CA GLY A 81 26.65 15.77 -11.80
C GLY A 81 26.82 14.27 -11.61
N LEU A 82 26.09 13.64 -10.67
CA LEU A 82 26.09 12.19 -10.51
C LEU A 82 25.42 11.49 -11.70
N GLU A 83 25.84 10.26 -11.97
CA GLU A 83 25.25 9.41 -13.00
C GLU A 83 23.81 9.04 -12.63
N ALA A 84 22.86 9.40 -13.50
CA ALA A 84 21.44 9.29 -13.23
C ALA A 84 20.90 7.86 -13.28
N ILE A 85 21.46 6.99 -14.12
CA ILE A 85 20.95 5.62 -14.31
C ILE A 85 21.40 4.65 -13.20
N ASN A 86 22.32 5.05 -12.35
CA ASN A 86 22.78 4.26 -11.21
C ASN A 86 21.93 4.57 -9.95
N GLN A 87 20.67 4.11 -9.96
CA GLN A 87 19.71 4.34 -8.88
C GLN A 87 20.27 3.97 -7.51
N ALA A 88 20.87 2.79 -7.39
CA ALA A 88 21.40 2.29 -6.11
C ALA A 88 22.49 3.20 -5.54
N PHE A 89 23.37 3.73 -6.39
CA PHE A 89 24.41 4.66 -5.97
C PHE A 89 23.83 6.00 -5.49
N VAL A 90 22.84 6.54 -6.21
CA VAL A 90 22.21 7.81 -5.81
C VAL A 90 21.41 7.65 -4.51
N ASP A 91 20.66 6.56 -4.35
CA ASP A 91 19.93 6.28 -3.12
C ASP A 91 20.87 6.08 -1.92
N GLU A 92 22.02 5.40 -2.11
CA GLU A 92 23.06 5.29 -1.09
C GLU A 92 23.62 6.66 -0.69
N ARG A 93 23.83 7.58 -1.67
CA ARG A 93 24.25 8.96 -1.39
C ARG A 93 23.21 9.73 -0.59
N LEU A 94 21.92 9.55 -0.90
CA LEU A 94 20.83 10.16 -0.13
C LEU A 94 20.80 9.65 1.32
N ARG A 95 20.97 8.35 1.51
CA ARG A 95 21.03 7.72 2.84
C ARG A 95 22.23 8.21 3.65
N ALA A 96 23.40 8.24 3.04
CA ALA A 96 24.62 8.74 3.67
C ALA A 96 24.54 10.23 4.02
N LEU A 97 23.88 11.03 3.18
CA LEU A 97 23.67 12.47 3.40
C LEU A 97 22.76 12.75 4.60
N ASP A 98 21.71 11.96 4.79
CA ASP A 98 20.86 12.07 5.97
C ASP A 98 21.59 11.60 7.24
N GLY A 99 22.27 10.47 7.18
CA GLY A 99 23.10 9.91 8.25
C GLY A 99 22.32 9.32 9.43
N THR A 100 20.98 9.28 9.37
CA THR A 100 20.13 8.66 10.40
C THR A 100 19.41 7.41 9.86
N PRO A 101 19.02 6.47 10.71
CA PRO A 101 18.38 5.24 10.26
C PRO A 101 16.97 5.42 9.70
N ASN A 102 16.33 6.57 9.97
CA ASN A 102 14.92 6.85 9.63
C ASN A 102 14.72 8.19 8.91
N TYR A 103 15.76 8.76 8.32
CA TYR A 103 15.71 10.04 7.59
C TYR A 103 15.26 11.24 8.45
N ALA A 104 15.65 11.27 9.71
CA ALA A 104 15.25 12.33 10.66
C ALA A 104 15.78 13.72 10.29
N ASN A 105 16.88 13.83 9.53
CA ASN A 105 17.49 15.10 9.15
C ASN A 105 16.87 15.70 7.89
N LEU A 106 16.75 14.91 6.81
CA LEU A 106 16.27 15.38 5.51
C LEU A 106 14.74 15.19 5.34
N GLY A 107 14.21 14.15 5.95
CA GLY A 107 12.83 13.68 5.76
C GLY A 107 12.73 12.59 4.69
N ALA A 108 12.10 11.47 5.04
CA ALA A 108 11.84 10.37 4.10
C ALA A 108 11.02 10.85 2.88
N ASN A 109 10.10 11.78 3.06
CA ASN A 109 9.32 12.39 1.98
C ASN A 109 10.22 13.17 0.98
N ALA A 110 11.22 13.91 1.46
CA ALA A 110 12.19 14.60 0.60
C ALA A 110 13.05 13.60 -0.19
N VAL A 111 13.58 12.61 0.52
CA VAL A 111 14.48 11.59 -0.05
C VAL A 111 13.73 10.72 -1.07
N LEU A 112 12.57 10.18 -0.72
CA LEU A 112 11.79 9.34 -1.63
C LEU A 112 11.32 10.10 -2.86
N GLY A 113 10.89 11.35 -2.70
CA GLY A 113 10.47 12.18 -3.83
C GLY A 113 11.56 12.28 -4.90
N VAL A 114 12.80 12.49 -4.49
CA VAL A 114 13.96 12.54 -5.41
C VAL A 114 14.27 11.17 -5.99
N SER A 115 14.28 10.12 -5.18
CA SER A 115 14.54 8.74 -5.62
C SER A 115 13.54 8.29 -6.70
N MET A 116 12.24 8.51 -6.50
CA MET A 116 11.18 8.20 -7.46
C MET A 116 11.29 9.05 -8.74
N ALA A 117 11.51 10.36 -8.60
CA ALA A 117 11.64 11.26 -9.74
C ALA A 117 12.85 10.92 -10.60
N LEU A 118 13.98 10.51 -9.98
CA LEU A 118 15.18 10.03 -10.68
C LEU A 118 14.90 8.78 -11.49
N ALA A 119 14.25 7.77 -10.89
CA ALA A 119 13.88 6.54 -11.60
C ALA A 119 13.03 6.84 -12.85
N ARG A 120 12.03 7.73 -12.73
CA ARG A 120 11.20 8.17 -13.86
C ARG A 120 12.00 8.95 -14.92
N ALA A 121 12.86 9.86 -14.50
CA ALA A 121 13.69 10.64 -15.44
C ALA A 121 14.62 9.73 -16.22
N SER A 122 15.26 8.78 -15.53
CA SER A 122 16.16 7.80 -16.16
C SER A 122 15.42 6.86 -17.13
N ALA A 123 14.27 6.34 -16.73
CA ALA A 123 13.43 5.53 -17.60
C ALA A 123 13.03 6.30 -18.89
N LYS A 124 12.57 7.54 -18.72
CA LYS A 124 12.18 8.41 -19.84
C LYS A 124 13.34 8.74 -20.77
N ALA A 125 14.52 9.04 -20.23
CA ALA A 125 15.72 9.33 -21.03
C ALA A 125 16.21 8.11 -21.82
N LEU A 126 15.97 6.91 -21.30
CA LEU A 126 16.26 5.65 -21.97
C LEU A 126 15.15 5.19 -22.90
N ASN A 127 14.05 5.96 -23.02
CA ASN A 127 12.86 5.64 -23.79
C ASN A 127 12.24 4.28 -23.40
N LEU A 128 12.22 4.00 -22.08
CA LEU A 128 11.63 2.81 -21.49
C LEU A 128 10.43 3.18 -20.62
N PRO A 129 9.35 2.40 -20.62
CA PRO A 129 8.33 2.49 -19.58
C PRO A 129 8.96 2.23 -18.20
N LEU A 130 8.43 2.88 -17.16
CA LEU A 130 9.03 2.79 -15.82
C LEU A 130 9.10 1.35 -15.30
N TYR A 131 8.04 0.55 -15.50
CA TYR A 131 8.04 -0.85 -15.08
C TYR A 131 9.13 -1.68 -15.79
N ARG A 132 9.47 -1.36 -17.05
CA ARG A 132 10.57 -2.02 -17.78
C ARG A 132 11.94 -1.56 -17.31
N TYR A 133 12.08 -0.29 -17.00
CA TYR A 133 13.35 0.25 -16.48
C TYR A 133 13.71 -0.38 -15.12
N LEU A 134 12.72 -0.49 -14.21
CA LEU A 134 12.95 -1.04 -12.87
C LEU A 134 12.97 -2.58 -12.82
N GLY A 135 12.16 -3.25 -13.62
CA GLY A 135 11.96 -4.70 -13.56
C GLY A 135 12.61 -5.50 -14.71
N GLY A 136 13.12 -4.80 -15.73
CA GLY A 136 13.75 -5.45 -16.89
C GLY A 136 12.79 -6.27 -17.74
N ALA A 137 13.33 -7.27 -18.45
CA ALA A 137 12.58 -8.10 -19.40
C ALA A 137 11.50 -8.96 -18.72
N ASN A 138 11.67 -9.29 -17.44
CA ASN A 138 10.75 -10.16 -16.70
C ASN A 138 9.56 -9.42 -16.03
N ALA A 139 9.42 -8.10 -16.22
CA ALA A 139 8.28 -7.33 -15.72
C ALA A 139 7.02 -7.61 -16.57
N LEU A 140 6.31 -8.68 -16.27
CA LEU A 140 5.22 -9.23 -17.07
C LEU A 140 3.93 -9.49 -16.30
N THR A 141 3.98 -9.49 -14.95
CA THR A 141 2.86 -9.91 -14.11
C THR A 141 1.99 -8.72 -13.72
N LEU A 142 0.72 -8.78 -14.11
CA LEU A 142 -0.34 -7.86 -13.64
C LEU A 142 -0.79 -8.33 -12.25
N PRO A 143 -0.77 -7.45 -11.24
CA PRO A 143 -1.11 -7.82 -9.87
C PRO A 143 -2.62 -8.01 -9.69
N VAL A 144 -3.02 -8.89 -8.76
CA VAL A 144 -4.39 -8.95 -8.25
C VAL A 144 -4.66 -7.69 -7.42
N PRO A 145 -5.72 -6.92 -7.73
CA PRO A 145 -6.10 -5.79 -6.91
C PRO A 145 -6.83 -6.25 -5.65
N MET A 146 -6.41 -5.73 -4.50
CA MET A 146 -7.13 -5.80 -3.23
C MET A 146 -7.93 -4.51 -3.10
N LEU A 147 -9.22 -4.58 -3.43
CA LEU A 147 -10.07 -3.37 -3.50
C LEU A 147 -10.82 -3.16 -2.19
N ASN A 148 -10.49 -2.12 -1.46
CA ASN A 148 -11.18 -1.71 -0.26
C ASN A 148 -12.57 -1.12 -0.62
N ILE A 149 -13.66 -1.86 -0.39
CA ILE A 149 -15.02 -1.46 -0.77
C ILE A 149 -15.93 -1.09 0.40
N ILE A 150 -15.56 -1.45 1.64
CA ILE A 150 -16.18 -0.94 2.87
C ILE A 150 -15.07 -0.51 3.84
N ASN A 151 -15.18 0.72 4.34
CA ASN A 151 -14.28 1.33 5.31
C ASN A 151 -14.87 1.32 6.72
N GLY A 152 -14.03 1.03 7.70
CA GLY A 152 -14.30 1.18 9.13
C GLY A 152 -13.09 1.77 9.87
N GLY A 153 -12.97 1.53 11.15
CA GLY A 153 -11.83 1.96 11.97
C GLY A 153 -11.51 3.45 11.81
N THR A 154 -10.24 3.77 11.63
CA THR A 154 -9.77 5.15 11.43
C THR A 154 -10.08 5.73 10.06
N HIS A 155 -10.47 4.90 9.07
CA HIS A 155 -10.81 5.31 7.72
C HIS A 155 -12.26 5.79 7.55
N ALA A 156 -13.10 5.61 8.58
CA ALA A 156 -14.51 6.03 8.54
C ALA A 156 -15.02 6.42 9.93
N ASN A 157 -15.91 7.38 9.98
CA ASN A 157 -16.63 7.74 11.22
C ASN A 157 -17.89 6.89 11.34
N ASN A 158 -17.73 5.61 11.64
CA ASN A 158 -18.80 4.63 11.79
C ASN A 158 -18.53 3.68 12.97
N SER A 159 -19.35 2.64 13.13
CA SER A 159 -19.32 1.71 14.27
C SER A 159 -18.51 0.43 14.01
N ILE A 160 -17.82 0.31 12.88
CA ILE A 160 -17.07 -0.89 12.50
C ILE A 160 -15.64 -0.77 13.02
N ASP A 161 -15.13 -1.80 13.72
CA ASP A 161 -13.79 -1.77 14.30
C ASP A 161 -12.69 -2.04 13.25
N PHE A 162 -12.90 -3.03 12.34
CA PHE A 162 -11.92 -3.36 11.31
C PHE A 162 -11.86 -2.27 10.24
N GLN A 163 -10.65 -1.92 9.84
CA GLN A 163 -10.39 -0.73 9.04
C GLN A 163 -10.83 -0.88 7.58
N GLU A 164 -10.60 -2.06 6.97
CA GLU A 164 -10.89 -2.29 5.56
C GLU A 164 -11.46 -3.68 5.30
N TYR A 165 -12.51 -3.70 4.47
CA TYR A 165 -13.09 -4.92 3.92
C TYR A 165 -12.89 -4.90 2.42
N MET A 166 -12.09 -5.84 1.94
CA MET A 166 -11.61 -5.87 0.57
C MET A 166 -12.17 -7.05 -0.21
N ILE A 167 -12.25 -6.89 -1.54
CA ILE A 167 -12.47 -7.97 -2.49
C ILE A 167 -11.21 -8.22 -3.32
N MET A 168 -10.97 -9.49 -3.65
CA MET A 168 -9.87 -9.95 -4.49
C MET A 168 -10.41 -10.74 -5.68
N PRO A 169 -10.38 -10.22 -6.91
CA PRO A 169 -10.89 -10.87 -8.11
C PRO A 169 -9.87 -11.89 -8.67
N LEU A 170 -9.88 -13.11 -8.12
CA LEU A 170 -8.91 -14.16 -8.41
C LEU A 170 -9.25 -14.98 -9.66
N GLY A 171 -10.53 -15.12 -10.01
CA GLY A 171 -11.01 -16.08 -11.01
C GLY A 171 -11.08 -15.54 -12.44
N PHE A 172 -10.20 -14.60 -12.82
CA PHE A 172 -10.23 -13.93 -14.14
C PHE A 172 -8.96 -14.19 -14.92
N GLU A 173 -9.04 -14.08 -16.25
CA GLU A 173 -7.92 -14.31 -17.17
C GLU A 173 -7.10 -13.04 -17.45
N SER A 174 -7.63 -11.84 -17.12
CA SER A 174 -6.99 -10.56 -17.37
C SER A 174 -7.27 -9.56 -16.26
N PHE A 175 -6.37 -8.59 -16.07
CA PHE A 175 -6.56 -7.49 -15.12
C PHE A 175 -7.80 -6.67 -15.48
N LYS A 176 -8.03 -6.42 -16.78
CA LYS A 176 -9.20 -5.69 -17.28
C LYS A 176 -10.51 -6.34 -16.85
N GLU A 177 -10.65 -7.66 -16.99
CA GLU A 177 -11.87 -8.38 -16.61
C GLU A 177 -12.01 -8.45 -15.08
N ALA A 178 -10.92 -8.61 -14.34
CA ALA A 178 -10.88 -8.55 -12.89
C ALA A 178 -11.37 -7.19 -12.36
N LEU A 179 -10.88 -6.09 -12.95
CA LEU A 179 -11.28 -4.73 -12.58
C LEU A 179 -12.75 -4.44 -12.94
N ARG A 180 -13.22 -4.91 -14.13
CA ARG A 180 -14.63 -4.80 -14.53
C ARG A 180 -15.53 -5.47 -13.50
N ALA A 181 -15.27 -6.74 -13.17
CA ALA A 181 -16.04 -7.50 -12.21
C ALA A 181 -16.08 -6.80 -10.84
N SER A 182 -14.94 -6.35 -10.37
CA SER A 182 -14.84 -5.61 -9.09
C SER A 182 -15.68 -4.32 -9.10
N THR A 183 -15.70 -3.60 -10.21
CA THR A 183 -16.50 -2.37 -10.36
C THR A 183 -18.01 -2.68 -10.38
N GLU A 184 -18.41 -3.77 -11.01
CA GLU A 184 -19.81 -4.23 -11.01
C GLU A 184 -20.26 -4.64 -9.61
N VAL A 185 -19.40 -5.33 -8.83
CA VAL A 185 -19.65 -5.64 -7.41
C VAL A 185 -19.77 -4.36 -6.59
N TYR A 186 -18.84 -3.41 -6.76
CA TYR A 186 -18.90 -2.12 -6.06
C TYR A 186 -20.22 -1.38 -6.28
N HIS A 187 -20.68 -1.28 -7.54
CA HIS A 187 -21.96 -0.63 -7.84
C HIS A 187 -23.16 -1.44 -7.36
N THR A 188 -23.07 -2.76 -7.31
CA THR A 188 -24.12 -3.63 -6.74
C THR A 188 -24.20 -3.46 -5.22
N LEU A 189 -23.03 -3.38 -4.55
CA LEU A 189 -22.97 -3.09 -3.12
C LEU A 189 -23.61 -1.73 -2.80
N LYS A 190 -23.32 -0.69 -3.61
CA LYS A 190 -23.99 0.62 -3.44
C LYS A 190 -25.49 0.50 -3.44
N LYS A 191 -26.07 -0.19 -4.44
CA LYS A 191 -27.52 -0.39 -4.55
C LYS A 191 -28.10 -1.16 -3.36
N LEU A 192 -27.35 -2.14 -2.83
CA LEU A 192 -27.77 -2.90 -1.65
C LEU A 192 -27.79 -2.03 -0.38
N LEU A 193 -26.77 -1.20 -0.20
CA LEU A 193 -26.67 -0.27 0.93
C LEU A 193 -27.78 0.80 0.86
N ASP A 194 -27.98 1.41 -0.33
CA ASP A 194 -29.07 2.37 -0.56
C ASP A 194 -30.44 1.75 -0.28
N GLY A 195 -30.67 0.51 -0.70
CA GLY A 195 -31.90 -0.23 -0.45
C GLY A 195 -32.18 -0.56 1.04
N LYS A 196 -31.13 -0.54 1.86
CA LYS A 196 -31.20 -0.71 3.32
C LYS A 196 -31.14 0.63 4.07
N ASN A 197 -31.23 1.77 3.38
CA ASN A 197 -31.06 3.12 3.92
C ASN A 197 -29.71 3.33 4.65
N GLN A 198 -28.67 2.62 4.25
CA GLN A 198 -27.31 2.79 4.75
C GLN A 198 -26.59 3.91 3.99
N LEU A 199 -25.58 4.52 4.63
CA LEU A 199 -24.77 5.56 3.99
C LEU A 199 -23.92 4.99 2.85
N THR A 200 -23.93 5.67 1.71
CA THR A 200 -23.10 5.36 0.54
C THR A 200 -22.11 6.48 0.23
N SER A 201 -21.83 7.35 1.20
CA SER A 201 -20.66 8.23 1.16
C SER A 201 -19.39 7.39 1.22
N VAL A 202 -18.35 7.87 0.52
CA VAL A 202 -17.07 7.14 0.45
C VAL A 202 -16.07 7.70 1.45
N GLY A 203 -15.27 6.79 2.03
CA GLY A 203 -14.13 7.12 2.87
C GLY A 203 -12.91 7.59 2.07
N ASP A 204 -11.78 7.74 2.76
CA ASP A 204 -10.53 8.26 2.18
C ASP A 204 -10.00 7.40 1.04
N GLU A 205 -10.30 6.11 1.03
CA GLU A 205 -9.82 5.15 0.03
C GLU A 205 -10.86 4.75 -1.01
N GLY A 206 -12.04 5.41 -1.00
CA GLY A 206 -13.09 5.22 -1.99
C GLY A 206 -14.08 4.10 -1.67
N GLY A 207 -13.88 3.32 -0.60
CA GLY A 207 -14.87 2.37 -0.08
C GLY A 207 -16.03 3.10 0.61
N PHE A 208 -17.21 2.46 0.69
CA PHE A 208 -18.35 3.01 1.42
C PHE A 208 -18.13 2.98 2.93
N ALA A 209 -18.76 3.90 3.64
CA ALA A 209 -18.65 4.02 5.10
C ALA A 209 -20.03 3.87 5.78
N PRO A 210 -20.74 2.74 5.63
CA PRO A 210 -22.03 2.51 6.28
C PRO A 210 -21.85 2.25 7.78
N ASN A 211 -22.95 2.37 8.52
CA ASN A 211 -23.02 1.92 9.91
C ASN A 211 -23.53 0.48 9.95
N PHE A 212 -22.78 -0.40 10.60
CA PHE A 212 -23.16 -1.77 10.88
C PHE A 212 -23.10 -2.04 12.40
N ASN A 213 -23.75 -3.11 12.86
CA ASN A 213 -23.82 -3.42 14.29
C ASN A 213 -22.64 -4.26 14.79
N ASN A 214 -21.84 -4.83 13.88
CA ASN A 214 -20.71 -5.69 14.20
C ASN A 214 -19.79 -5.82 12.97
N ASN A 215 -18.63 -6.48 13.16
CA ASN A 215 -17.63 -6.66 12.12
C ASN A 215 -17.98 -7.78 11.10
N VAL A 216 -19.08 -8.53 11.32
CA VAL A 216 -19.54 -9.60 10.41
C VAL A 216 -20.47 -9.04 9.32
N GLU A 217 -21.34 -8.09 9.65
CA GLU A 217 -22.32 -7.54 8.70
C GLU A 217 -21.71 -6.97 7.41
N PRO A 218 -20.53 -6.31 7.42
CA PRO A 218 -19.84 -5.92 6.19
C PRO A 218 -19.52 -7.11 5.28
N LEU A 219 -19.02 -8.22 5.85
CA LEU A 219 -18.72 -9.44 5.09
C LEU A 219 -19.99 -10.03 4.43
N GLU A 220 -21.11 -10.02 5.15
CA GLU A 220 -22.40 -10.47 4.62
C GLU A 220 -22.88 -9.56 3.48
N ALA A 221 -22.76 -8.23 3.64
CA ALA A 221 -23.17 -7.27 2.61
C ALA A 221 -22.34 -7.43 1.33
N ILE A 222 -21.01 -7.60 1.46
CA ILE A 222 -20.11 -7.82 0.33
C ILE A 222 -20.40 -9.16 -0.35
N SER A 223 -20.56 -10.23 0.42
CA SER A 223 -20.91 -11.56 -0.12
C SER A 223 -22.20 -11.51 -0.95
N GLN A 224 -23.24 -10.87 -0.43
CA GLN A 224 -24.49 -10.65 -1.16
C GLN A 224 -24.29 -9.80 -2.42
N ALA A 225 -23.40 -8.80 -2.39
CA ALA A 225 -23.10 -7.96 -3.54
C ALA A 225 -22.41 -8.74 -4.65
N ILE A 226 -21.44 -9.61 -4.31
CA ILE A 226 -20.73 -10.48 -5.25
C ILE A 226 -21.72 -11.40 -5.97
N GLU A 227 -22.55 -12.14 -5.20
CA GLU A 227 -23.55 -13.07 -5.76
C GLU A 227 -24.60 -12.35 -6.62
N LYS A 228 -25.13 -11.20 -6.16
CA LYS A 228 -26.09 -10.40 -6.92
C LYS A 228 -25.51 -9.75 -8.18
N ALA A 229 -24.20 -9.50 -8.21
CA ALA A 229 -23.50 -9.06 -9.41
C ALA A 229 -23.28 -10.21 -10.42
N GLY A 230 -23.61 -11.46 -10.03
CA GLY A 230 -23.50 -12.65 -10.89
C GLY A 230 -22.17 -13.37 -10.79
N TYR A 231 -21.35 -13.08 -9.78
CA TYR A 231 -20.04 -13.70 -9.57
C TYR A 231 -20.08 -14.75 -8.45
N LYS A 232 -19.18 -15.71 -8.54
CA LYS A 232 -19.06 -16.80 -7.56
C LYS A 232 -18.13 -16.38 -6.41
N LEU A 233 -18.72 -16.24 -5.22
CA LEU A 233 -18.00 -15.96 -4.00
C LEU A 233 -17.02 -17.10 -3.67
N GLY A 234 -15.75 -16.75 -3.42
CA GLY A 234 -14.66 -17.68 -3.12
C GLY A 234 -14.02 -18.34 -4.34
N GLU A 235 -14.72 -18.45 -5.48
CA GLU A 235 -14.17 -19.01 -6.72
C GLU A 235 -13.63 -17.92 -7.66
N GLU A 236 -14.43 -16.88 -7.93
CA GLU A 236 -14.06 -15.78 -8.82
C GLU A 236 -13.58 -14.57 -8.01
N ILE A 237 -14.27 -14.26 -6.91
CA ILE A 237 -13.93 -13.15 -6.03
C ILE A 237 -13.88 -13.65 -4.59
N ALA A 238 -12.73 -13.51 -3.95
CA ALA A 238 -12.52 -13.78 -2.54
C ALA A 238 -12.56 -12.49 -1.70
N LEU A 239 -12.48 -12.65 -0.38
CA LEU A 239 -12.49 -11.56 0.59
C LEU A 239 -11.11 -11.39 1.22
N ALA A 240 -10.79 -10.15 1.63
CA ALA A 240 -9.63 -9.85 2.44
C ALA A 240 -9.98 -8.77 3.48
N LEU A 241 -9.21 -8.74 4.56
CA LEU A 241 -9.38 -7.78 5.66
C LEU A 241 -8.08 -7.03 5.91
N ASP A 242 -8.19 -5.77 6.27
CA ASP A 242 -7.18 -5.03 7.02
C ASP A 242 -7.81 -4.64 8.36
N VAL A 243 -7.28 -5.19 9.44
CA VAL A 243 -7.83 -4.96 10.78
C VAL A 243 -7.24 -3.72 11.42
N ALA A 244 -5.99 -3.38 11.08
CA ALA A 244 -5.21 -2.30 11.70
C ALA A 244 -5.22 -2.41 13.23
N SER A 245 -4.92 -3.60 13.75
CA SER A 245 -5.11 -3.95 15.18
C SER A 245 -4.28 -3.10 16.14
N SER A 246 -3.24 -2.40 15.66
CA SER A 246 -2.48 -1.43 16.46
C SER A 246 -3.35 -0.29 16.98
N GLU A 247 -4.46 0.03 16.31
CA GLU A 247 -5.44 1.04 16.73
C GLU A 247 -6.46 0.51 17.78
N LEU A 248 -6.53 -0.81 17.95
CA LEU A 248 -7.50 -1.48 18.83
C LEU A 248 -6.89 -1.97 20.13
N VAL A 249 -5.55 -2.08 20.23
CA VAL A 249 -4.83 -2.74 21.30
C VAL A 249 -4.40 -1.78 22.39
N ASP A 250 -4.51 -2.21 23.66
CA ASP A 250 -3.95 -1.51 24.81
C ASP A 250 -2.53 -2.02 25.18
N GLU A 251 -1.94 -1.46 26.19
CA GLU A 251 -0.59 -1.80 26.68
C GLU A 251 -0.45 -3.23 27.26
N HIS A 252 -1.57 -3.93 27.48
CA HIS A 252 -1.63 -5.29 27.99
C HIS A 252 -2.00 -6.30 26.90
N PHE A 253 -2.02 -5.88 25.63
CA PHE A 253 -2.45 -6.67 24.48
C PHE A 253 -3.92 -7.13 24.55
N ASN A 254 -4.80 -6.31 25.16
CA ASN A 254 -6.23 -6.48 25.03
C ASN A 254 -6.72 -5.65 23.84
N TYR A 255 -7.50 -6.29 22.97
CA TYR A 255 -8.06 -5.72 21.75
C TYR A 255 -9.50 -5.30 21.99
N HIS A 256 -9.77 -4.00 21.88
CA HIS A 256 -11.05 -3.39 22.18
C HIS A 256 -11.91 -3.28 20.90
N LEU A 257 -12.78 -4.24 20.65
CA LEU A 257 -13.77 -4.19 19.57
C LEU A 257 -15.00 -3.39 20.07
N LYS A 258 -14.91 -2.08 19.96
CA LYS A 258 -15.91 -1.13 20.51
C LYS A 258 -17.28 -1.29 19.85
N GLY A 259 -17.31 -1.55 18.54
CA GLY A 259 -18.53 -1.78 17.79
C GLY A 259 -19.30 -3.02 18.24
N GLU A 260 -18.61 -4.01 18.82
CA GLU A 260 -19.20 -5.24 19.35
C GLU A 260 -19.25 -5.28 20.89
N ASN A 261 -18.74 -4.23 21.54
CA ASN A 261 -18.61 -4.17 23.01
C ASN A 261 -17.85 -5.39 23.60
N LYS A 262 -16.76 -5.79 22.90
CA LYS A 262 -15.90 -6.91 23.31
C LYS A 262 -14.49 -6.44 23.63
N ILE A 263 -13.87 -7.11 24.58
CA ILE A 263 -12.42 -6.99 24.86
C ILE A 263 -11.89 -8.43 24.74
N LEU A 264 -10.90 -8.62 23.88
CA LEU A 264 -10.33 -9.93 23.55
C LEU A 264 -8.83 -9.91 23.80
N ASP A 265 -8.26 -10.96 24.34
CA ASP A 265 -6.81 -11.15 24.28
C ASP A 265 -6.37 -11.62 22.89
N SER A 266 -5.06 -11.75 22.65
CA SER A 266 -4.51 -12.16 21.36
C SER A 266 -5.02 -13.52 20.90
N HIS A 267 -5.19 -14.50 21.82
CA HIS A 267 -5.67 -15.82 21.51
C HIS A 267 -7.16 -15.83 21.17
N GLU A 268 -7.96 -15.07 21.89
CA GLU A 268 -9.39 -14.90 21.65
C GLU A 268 -9.64 -14.20 20.32
N LEU A 269 -8.84 -13.18 19.97
CA LEU A 269 -8.95 -12.49 18.68
C LEU A 269 -8.56 -13.43 17.52
N VAL A 270 -7.53 -14.27 17.69
CA VAL A 270 -7.18 -15.31 16.69
C VAL A 270 -8.30 -16.33 16.56
N ALA A 271 -8.95 -16.74 17.65
CA ALA A 271 -10.12 -17.62 17.58
C ALA A 271 -11.26 -16.99 16.81
N TYR A 272 -11.51 -15.69 17.01
CA TYR A 272 -12.49 -14.91 16.25
C TYR A 272 -12.17 -14.91 14.74
N TYR A 273 -10.91 -14.71 14.34
CA TYR A 273 -10.51 -14.81 12.92
C TYR A 273 -10.72 -16.21 12.36
N LYS A 274 -10.46 -17.27 13.14
CA LYS A 274 -10.71 -18.66 12.71
C LYS A 274 -12.18 -18.90 12.39
N GLU A 275 -13.09 -18.35 13.19
CA GLU A 275 -14.53 -18.43 12.93
C GLU A 275 -14.91 -17.67 11.64
N LEU A 276 -14.35 -16.48 11.41
CA LEU A 276 -14.59 -15.72 10.18
C LEU A 276 -14.08 -16.46 8.94
N VAL A 277 -12.86 -16.96 8.97
CA VAL A 277 -12.24 -17.72 7.87
C VAL A 277 -12.97 -19.02 7.57
N ALA A 278 -13.52 -19.68 8.60
CA ALA A 278 -14.34 -20.89 8.40
C ALA A 278 -15.70 -20.59 7.75
N LYS A 279 -16.25 -19.39 7.96
CA LYS A 279 -17.58 -19.00 7.45
C LYS A 279 -17.52 -18.27 6.11
N TYR A 280 -16.50 -17.49 5.87
CA TYR A 280 -16.34 -16.64 4.67
C TYR A 280 -15.06 -16.99 3.92
N PRO A 281 -15.01 -16.86 2.59
CA PRO A 281 -13.80 -17.12 1.80
C PRO A 281 -12.78 -15.99 1.94
N ILE A 282 -12.33 -15.75 3.18
CA ILE A 282 -11.26 -14.79 3.47
C ILE A 282 -9.93 -15.45 3.16
N VAL A 283 -9.17 -14.84 2.26
CA VAL A 283 -7.86 -15.37 1.80
C VAL A 283 -6.68 -14.56 2.32
N SER A 284 -6.92 -13.39 2.91
CA SER A 284 -5.87 -12.51 3.44
C SER A 284 -6.37 -11.71 4.63
N ILE A 285 -5.52 -11.59 5.67
CA ILE A 285 -5.71 -10.68 6.83
C ILE A 285 -4.43 -9.88 7.00
N GLU A 286 -4.57 -8.55 6.92
CA GLU A 286 -3.50 -7.59 7.18
C GLU A 286 -3.61 -7.07 8.61
N ASP A 287 -2.46 -6.94 9.28
CA ASP A 287 -2.30 -6.43 10.65
C ASP A 287 -3.35 -6.97 11.61
N GLY A 288 -3.50 -8.30 11.61
CA GLY A 288 -4.46 -9.02 12.45
C GLY A 288 -4.18 -8.88 13.94
N LEU A 289 -2.96 -8.48 14.33
CA LEU A 289 -2.55 -8.17 15.70
C LEU A 289 -1.66 -6.92 15.72
N GLY A 290 -1.53 -6.30 16.88
CA GLY A 290 -0.73 -5.08 17.07
C GLY A 290 0.75 -5.26 16.71
N GLU A 291 1.39 -4.18 16.27
CA GLU A 291 2.78 -4.16 15.78
C GLU A 291 3.83 -4.58 16.84
N ASP A 292 3.49 -4.53 18.13
CA ASP A 292 4.35 -4.93 19.25
C ASP A 292 4.02 -6.32 19.82
N ASP A 293 2.90 -6.95 19.40
CA ASP A 293 2.44 -8.26 19.90
C ASP A 293 3.08 -9.43 19.12
N TRP A 294 4.38 -9.56 19.22
CA TRP A 294 5.15 -10.57 18.47
C TRP A 294 4.84 -12.02 18.89
N GLU A 295 4.42 -12.25 20.13
CA GLU A 295 4.01 -13.57 20.61
C GLU A 295 2.64 -13.97 20.05
N GLY A 296 1.69 -13.03 20.07
CA GLY A 296 0.40 -13.19 19.40
C GLY A 296 0.54 -13.43 17.91
N TRP A 297 1.40 -12.67 17.21
CA TRP A 297 1.69 -12.88 15.79
C TRP A 297 2.27 -14.27 15.49
N ALA A 298 3.15 -14.81 16.35
CA ALA A 298 3.64 -16.16 16.18
C ALA A 298 2.51 -17.18 16.35
N PHE A 299 1.60 -16.97 17.31
CA PHE A 299 0.42 -17.80 17.48
C PHE A 299 -0.53 -17.70 16.29
N LEU A 300 -0.88 -16.49 15.81
CA LEU A 300 -1.71 -16.26 14.63
C LEU A 300 -1.12 -16.98 13.39
N SER A 301 0.19 -16.85 13.17
CA SER A 301 0.90 -17.47 12.05
C SER A 301 0.86 -19.00 12.10
N LYS A 302 0.98 -19.57 13.28
CA LYS A 302 0.86 -21.02 13.51
C LYS A 302 -0.56 -21.53 13.20
N GLU A 303 -1.59 -20.78 13.62
CA GLU A 303 -2.99 -21.22 13.53
C GLU A 303 -3.58 -21.02 12.13
N LEU A 304 -3.25 -19.91 11.44
CA LEU A 304 -3.88 -19.53 10.17
C LEU A 304 -2.91 -19.40 8.98
N GLY A 305 -1.60 -19.28 9.21
CA GLY A 305 -0.64 -18.97 8.14
C GLY A 305 -0.49 -20.05 7.05
N ARG A 306 -1.01 -21.26 7.27
CA ARG A 306 -1.09 -22.31 6.24
C ARG A 306 -2.40 -22.29 5.45
N GLN A 307 -3.37 -21.52 5.88
CA GLN A 307 -4.71 -21.47 5.28
C GLN A 307 -4.93 -20.18 4.48
N ILE A 308 -4.39 -19.07 4.99
CA ILE A 308 -4.55 -17.73 4.44
C ILE A 308 -3.24 -16.96 4.45
N GLN A 309 -3.20 -15.90 3.66
CA GLN A 309 -2.15 -14.89 3.71
C GLN A 309 -2.29 -14.05 4.98
N LEU A 310 -1.19 -13.85 5.68
CA LEU A 310 -1.07 -12.96 6.84
C LEU A 310 -0.07 -11.86 6.50
N VAL A 311 -0.57 -10.63 6.33
CA VAL A 311 0.22 -9.49 5.87
C VAL A 311 0.64 -8.63 7.06
N GLY A 312 1.94 -8.36 7.18
CA GLY A 312 2.44 -7.35 8.13
C GLY A 312 2.62 -6.00 7.42
N ASP A 313 1.87 -4.98 7.86
CA ASP A 313 2.05 -3.57 7.50
C ASP A 313 2.81 -2.84 8.60
N ASP A 314 2.15 -2.39 9.66
CA ASP A 314 2.80 -1.74 10.81
C ASP A 314 3.82 -2.64 11.49
N LEU A 315 3.60 -3.96 11.45
CA LEU A 315 4.53 -4.95 11.95
C LEU A 315 5.92 -4.85 11.31
N PHE A 316 6.01 -4.65 10.00
CA PHE A 316 7.26 -4.70 9.24
C PHE A 316 7.71 -3.36 8.66
N VAL A 317 6.79 -2.42 8.46
CA VAL A 317 7.00 -1.05 7.92
C VAL A 317 7.94 -1.01 6.71
N THR A 318 7.80 -1.96 5.79
CA THR A 318 8.66 -2.10 4.59
C THR A 318 10.17 -2.20 4.93
N ASN A 319 10.53 -2.60 6.15
CA ASN A 319 11.91 -2.61 6.64
C ASN A 319 12.53 -4.01 6.61
N ALA A 320 13.58 -4.21 5.81
CA ALA A 320 14.26 -5.49 5.65
C ALA A 320 14.79 -6.07 6.97
N ASN A 321 15.30 -5.24 7.88
CA ASN A 321 15.83 -5.73 9.17
C ASN A 321 14.72 -6.21 10.10
N ILE A 322 13.54 -5.58 10.06
CA ILE A 322 12.38 -6.01 10.86
C ILE A 322 11.76 -7.26 10.24
N LEU A 323 11.64 -7.29 8.90
CA LEU A 323 11.19 -8.48 8.18
C LEU A 323 12.08 -9.69 8.46
N GLN A 324 13.41 -9.52 8.47
CA GLN A 324 14.35 -10.60 8.81
C GLN A 324 14.06 -11.21 10.17
N LYS A 325 13.76 -10.39 11.18
CA LYS A 325 13.36 -10.87 12.52
C LYS A 325 12.05 -11.65 12.50
N GLY A 326 11.07 -11.21 11.67
CA GLY A 326 9.81 -11.91 11.46
C GLY A 326 10.02 -13.28 10.82
N ILE A 327 10.85 -13.35 9.79
CA ILE A 327 11.24 -14.58 9.10
C ILE A 327 11.87 -15.59 10.08
N GLU A 328 12.84 -15.15 10.89
CA GLU A 328 13.51 -15.98 11.89
C GLU A 328 12.54 -16.55 12.95
N LYS A 329 11.44 -15.85 13.21
CA LYS A 329 10.41 -16.26 14.17
C LYS A 329 9.20 -16.95 13.52
N ASN A 330 9.19 -17.13 12.20
CA ASN A 330 8.07 -17.67 11.41
C ASN A 330 6.77 -16.88 11.63
N ILE A 331 6.86 -15.55 11.62
CA ILE A 331 5.76 -14.62 11.82
C ILE A 331 5.29 -14.08 10.49
N ALA A 332 3.96 -14.15 10.22
CA ALA A 332 3.33 -13.78 8.95
C ALA A 332 3.81 -14.65 7.76
N ASN A 333 3.35 -14.37 6.56
CA ASN A 333 3.80 -14.99 5.31
C ASN A 333 3.76 -14.00 4.13
N ALA A 334 3.41 -12.74 4.42
CA ALA A 334 3.39 -11.64 3.46
C ALA A 334 3.77 -10.32 4.15
N ILE A 335 4.20 -9.36 3.34
CA ILE A 335 4.53 -8.01 3.76
C ILE A 335 3.85 -6.98 2.87
N LEU A 336 3.30 -5.92 3.49
CA LEU A 336 2.86 -4.74 2.77
C LEU A 336 4.06 -3.88 2.39
N ILE A 337 4.08 -3.37 1.16
CA ILE A 337 5.19 -2.59 0.60
C ILE A 337 4.73 -1.16 0.35
N LYS A 338 5.20 -0.25 1.17
CA LYS A 338 4.97 1.19 1.09
C LYS A 338 6.30 1.93 1.00
N PRO A 339 6.77 2.37 -0.17
CA PRO A 339 8.10 2.98 -0.31
C PRO A 339 8.37 4.15 0.64
N ASN A 340 7.34 4.90 1.03
CA ASN A 340 7.48 6.03 1.95
C ASN A 340 7.71 5.62 3.42
N GLN A 341 7.46 4.35 3.79
CA GLN A 341 7.79 3.83 5.12
C GLN A 341 9.29 3.59 5.32
N ILE A 342 10.05 3.47 4.22
CA ILE A 342 11.49 3.16 4.26
C ILE A 342 12.37 4.26 3.67
N GLY A 343 11.96 4.97 2.61
CA GLY A 343 12.55 6.22 2.16
C GLY A 343 13.21 6.21 0.79
N THR A 344 13.64 5.09 0.21
CA THR A 344 14.19 5.02 -1.15
C THR A 344 13.65 3.84 -1.95
N ILE A 345 13.78 3.92 -3.28
CA ILE A 345 13.50 2.80 -4.18
C ILE A 345 14.43 1.62 -3.87
N SER A 346 15.72 1.88 -3.63
CA SER A 346 16.72 0.82 -3.39
C SER A 346 16.47 0.05 -2.11
N GLU A 347 16.08 0.71 -1.01
CA GLU A 347 15.71 0.03 0.24
C GLU A 347 14.41 -0.75 0.09
N THR A 348 13.44 -0.23 -0.66
CA THR A 348 12.22 -0.96 -1.00
C THR A 348 12.53 -2.24 -1.79
N LEU A 349 13.43 -2.15 -2.77
CA LEU A 349 13.90 -3.30 -3.56
C LEU A 349 14.63 -4.34 -2.68
N GLU A 350 15.41 -3.89 -1.70
CA GLU A 350 16.08 -4.77 -0.74
C GLU A 350 15.06 -5.58 0.08
N THR A 351 14.04 -4.91 0.60
CA THR A 351 12.97 -5.55 1.38
C THR A 351 12.19 -6.57 0.54
N ILE A 352 11.80 -6.22 -0.69
CA ILE A 352 11.08 -7.15 -1.59
C ILE A 352 11.95 -8.34 -1.97
N ARG A 353 13.25 -8.13 -2.22
CA ARG A 353 14.19 -9.22 -2.51
C ARG A 353 14.31 -10.18 -1.34
N LEU A 354 14.43 -9.67 -0.11
CA LEU A 354 14.46 -10.47 1.10
C LEU A 354 13.17 -11.28 1.27
N ALA A 355 12.00 -10.62 1.14
CA ALA A 355 10.69 -11.26 1.23
C ALA A 355 10.58 -12.44 0.25
N LYS A 356 10.86 -12.21 -1.03
CA LYS A 356 10.78 -13.24 -2.07
C LYS A 356 11.77 -14.39 -1.86
N HIS A 357 12.98 -14.10 -1.36
CA HIS A 357 13.98 -15.12 -1.06
C HIS A 357 13.49 -16.11 0.02
N HIS A 358 12.63 -15.64 0.91
CA HIS A 358 12.05 -16.44 2.00
C HIS A 358 10.58 -16.83 1.75
N ALA A 359 10.12 -16.77 0.51
CA ALA A 359 8.76 -17.12 0.10
C ALA A 359 7.65 -16.29 0.77
N TYR A 360 7.96 -15.08 1.25
CA TYR A 360 6.95 -14.11 1.67
C TYR A 360 6.36 -13.41 0.44
N GLN A 361 5.05 -13.33 0.38
CA GLN A 361 4.36 -12.54 -0.64
C GLN A 361 4.55 -11.04 -0.37
N CYS A 362 4.45 -10.24 -1.43
CA CYS A 362 4.59 -8.79 -1.35
C CYS A 362 3.33 -8.12 -1.89
N VAL A 363 2.68 -7.32 -1.08
CA VAL A 363 1.52 -6.52 -1.50
C VAL A 363 1.97 -5.09 -1.70
N MET A 364 2.03 -4.60 -2.95
CA MET A 364 2.32 -3.18 -3.23
C MET A 364 1.15 -2.32 -2.77
N SER A 365 1.42 -1.27 -1.98
CA SER A 365 0.35 -0.51 -1.33
C SER A 365 0.45 0.99 -1.53
N HIS A 366 -0.72 1.62 -1.59
CA HIS A 366 -0.93 3.06 -1.46
C HIS A 366 -0.87 3.51 0.01
N ARG A 367 -1.17 4.79 0.25
CA ARG A 367 -1.45 5.34 1.59
C ARG A 367 -2.86 5.98 1.60
N SER A 368 -3.37 6.29 2.79
CA SER A 368 -4.65 6.99 2.93
C SER A 368 -4.64 8.38 2.30
N GLY A 369 -3.55 9.14 2.45
CA GLY A 369 -3.31 10.38 1.71
C GLY A 369 -2.52 10.13 0.44
N GLU A 370 -3.19 10.14 -0.70
CA GLU A 370 -2.64 9.84 -2.01
C GLU A 370 -2.68 11.05 -2.94
N SER A 371 -2.10 10.87 -4.10
CA SER A 371 -2.18 11.80 -5.23
C SER A 371 -2.46 11.01 -6.52
N GLU A 372 -2.57 11.70 -7.64
CA GLU A 372 -2.72 11.08 -8.98
C GLU A 372 -1.44 10.37 -9.46
N ASP A 373 -0.36 10.39 -8.66
CA ASP A 373 0.89 9.69 -8.97
C ASP A 373 0.67 8.17 -9.02
N SER A 374 0.99 7.55 -10.16
CA SER A 374 0.77 6.13 -10.43
C SER A 374 2.02 5.27 -10.25
N PHE A 375 3.07 5.77 -9.58
CA PHE A 375 4.36 5.09 -9.46
C PHE A 375 4.21 3.63 -8.99
N ILE A 376 3.38 3.39 -7.97
CA ILE A 376 3.21 2.06 -7.40
C ILE A 376 2.59 1.05 -8.37
N ALA A 377 1.84 1.48 -9.37
CA ALA A 377 1.31 0.60 -10.41
C ALA A 377 2.44 0.04 -11.30
N ASP A 378 3.30 0.93 -11.82
CA ASP A 378 4.50 0.51 -12.55
C ASP A 378 5.43 -0.34 -11.66
N PHE A 379 5.57 0.01 -10.38
CA PHE A 379 6.46 -0.66 -9.43
C PHE A 379 5.97 -2.08 -9.09
N ALA A 380 4.66 -2.28 -8.94
CA ALA A 380 4.07 -3.61 -8.74
C ALA A 380 4.37 -4.54 -9.91
N VAL A 381 4.20 -4.07 -11.15
CA VAL A 381 4.49 -4.85 -12.36
C VAL A 381 6.00 -5.05 -12.53
N ALA A 382 6.82 -4.03 -12.30
CA ALA A 382 8.28 -4.11 -12.37
C ALA A 382 8.81 -5.26 -11.52
N LEU A 383 8.27 -5.41 -10.33
CA LEU A 383 8.78 -6.36 -9.34
C LEU A 383 7.98 -7.66 -9.30
N ASN A 384 6.95 -7.81 -10.16
CA ASN A 384 6.05 -8.96 -10.12
C ASN A 384 5.61 -9.26 -8.68
N THR A 385 5.08 -8.25 -7.98
CA THR A 385 4.64 -8.42 -6.58
C THR A 385 3.47 -9.38 -6.47
N GLY A 386 2.68 -9.48 -7.53
CA GLY A 386 1.50 -10.34 -7.58
C GLY A 386 0.25 -9.69 -7.03
N GLU A 387 0.38 -8.68 -6.19
CA GLU A 387 -0.72 -7.99 -5.51
C GLU A 387 -0.51 -6.48 -5.47
N ILE A 388 -1.63 -5.75 -5.50
CA ILE A 388 -1.65 -4.30 -5.28
C ILE A 388 -2.88 -3.91 -4.44
N LYS A 389 -2.64 -3.18 -3.34
CA LYS A 389 -3.66 -2.58 -2.50
C LYS A 389 -3.68 -1.08 -2.77
N THR A 390 -4.70 -0.58 -3.49
CA THR A 390 -4.75 0.83 -3.90
C THR A 390 -6.15 1.43 -3.86
N GLY A 391 -6.95 1.00 -2.87
CA GLY A 391 -8.29 1.52 -2.60
C GLY A 391 -9.37 0.93 -3.52
N SER A 392 -10.49 1.61 -3.59
CA SER A 392 -11.66 1.19 -4.38
C SER A 392 -11.62 1.72 -5.81
N THR A 393 -12.66 1.36 -6.60
CA THR A 393 -12.92 1.93 -7.94
C THR A 393 -13.63 3.29 -7.87
N ALA A 394 -13.31 4.09 -6.88
CA ALA A 394 -13.78 5.46 -6.67
C ALA A 394 -12.63 6.36 -6.20
N ARG A 395 -12.75 7.68 -6.42
CA ARG A 395 -11.73 8.72 -6.19
C ARG A 395 -10.58 8.67 -7.20
N SER A 396 -10.28 9.81 -7.81
CA SER A 396 -9.35 9.90 -8.96
C SER A 396 -7.95 9.40 -8.65
N GLU A 397 -7.45 9.66 -7.44
CA GLU A 397 -6.13 9.25 -7.01
C GLU A 397 -5.98 7.72 -6.87
N ARG A 398 -7.07 6.98 -6.65
CA ARG A 398 -7.09 5.51 -6.67
C ARG A 398 -7.20 5.00 -8.10
N ILE A 399 -8.15 5.54 -8.86
CA ILE A 399 -8.41 5.19 -10.26
C ILE A 399 -7.16 5.40 -11.13
N ALA A 400 -6.33 6.40 -10.85
CA ALA A 400 -5.09 6.66 -11.59
C ALA A 400 -4.17 5.41 -11.64
N LYS A 401 -4.06 4.65 -10.54
CA LYS A 401 -3.25 3.44 -10.47
C LYS A 401 -3.88 2.31 -11.28
N TYR A 402 -5.21 2.14 -11.20
CA TYR A 402 -5.93 1.12 -11.99
C TYR A 402 -5.87 1.41 -13.49
N ASN A 403 -6.04 2.69 -13.89
CA ASN A 403 -5.90 3.09 -15.28
C ASN A 403 -4.48 2.83 -15.79
N ARG A 404 -3.45 3.11 -14.97
CA ARG A 404 -2.05 2.79 -15.34
C ARG A 404 -1.84 1.29 -15.52
N LEU A 405 -2.42 0.44 -14.70
CA LEU A 405 -2.35 -1.02 -14.86
C LEU A 405 -3.06 -1.50 -16.14
N LEU A 406 -4.20 -0.89 -16.53
CA LEU A 406 -4.85 -1.16 -17.82
C LEU A 406 -3.97 -0.76 -19.02
N GLU A 407 -3.28 0.38 -18.94
CA GLU A 407 -2.32 0.81 -19.94
C GLU A 407 -1.16 -0.20 -20.06
N ILE A 408 -0.58 -0.62 -18.92
CA ILE A 408 0.51 -1.60 -18.88
C ILE A 408 0.05 -2.94 -19.46
N GLU A 409 -1.15 -3.42 -19.13
CA GLU A 409 -1.72 -4.63 -19.70
C GLU A 409 -1.80 -4.54 -21.24
N HIS A 410 -2.27 -3.39 -21.74
CA HIS A 410 -2.33 -3.13 -23.18
C HIS A 410 -0.93 -3.08 -23.83
N GLU A 411 0.04 -2.44 -23.20
CA GLU A 411 1.44 -2.35 -23.65
C GLU A 411 2.09 -3.74 -23.73
N LEU A 412 1.81 -4.61 -22.76
CA LEU A 412 2.43 -5.94 -22.65
C LEU A 412 1.96 -6.93 -23.73
N LYS A 413 0.78 -6.78 -24.29
CA LYS A 413 0.21 -7.66 -25.35
C LYS A 413 0.25 -9.16 -25.02
N GLY A 414 0.14 -9.53 -23.76
CA GLY A 414 0.28 -10.92 -23.27
C GLY A 414 0.88 -10.94 -21.85
N GLY A 415 0.67 -9.88 -21.10
CA GLY A 415 0.95 -9.84 -19.66
C GLY A 415 0.16 -10.95 -18.93
N ILE A 416 0.73 -11.44 -17.85
CA ILE A 416 0.16 -12.53 -17.05
C ILE A 416 -0.62 -11.88 -15.90
N TYR A 417 -1.95 -12.04 -15.90
CA TYR A 417 -2.73 -11.78 -14.70
C TYR A 417 -2.61 -12.99 -13.78
N ILE A 418 -1.99 -12.82 -12.60
CA ILE A 418 -1.64 -13.95 -11.75
C ILE A 418 -2.87 -14.68 -11.17
N GLY A 419 -3.95 -13.94 -10.86
CA GLY A 419 -5.24 -14.52 -10.45
C GLY A 419 -5.11 -15.59 -9.36
N LYS A 420 -5.72 -16.76 -9.62
CA LYS A 420 -5.71 -17.90 -8.68
C LYS A 420 -4.33 -18.50 -8.42
N GLU A 421 -3.35 -18.27 -9.31
CA GLU A 421 -2.00 -18.77 -9.12
C GLU A 421 -1.31 -18.14 -7.91
N LEU A 422 -1.79 -16.95 -7.48
CA LEU A 422 -1.25 -16.22 -6.35
C LEU A 422 -1.14 -17.06 -5.07
N PHE A 423 -2.13 -17.91 -4.80
CA PHE A 423 -2.22 -18.73 -3.58
C PHE A 423 -1.90 -20.22 -3.79
N LYS A 424 -1.44 -20.64 -4.99
CA LYS A 424 -1.16 -22.05 -5.29
C LYS A 424 0.18 -22.57 -4.74
N HIS A 425 1.02 -21.72 -4.21
CA HIS A 425 2.36 -22.07 -3.73
C HIS A 425 2.50 -22.01 -2.19
N GLY A 426 1.38 -21.99 -1.47
CA GLY A 426 1.34 -22.01 -0.01
C GLY A 426 1.26 -23.39 0.58
#